data_a2b14c974e523cc4e8f80c83b57d565d
#
_entry.id   a2b14c974e523cc4e8f80c83b57d565d
#
_cell.length_a   1.000
_cell.length_b   1.000
_cell.length_c   1.000
_cell.angle_alpha   90.00
_cell.angle_beta   90.00
_cell.angle_gamma   90.00
#
_symmetry.space_group_name_H-M   'P 1'
#
loop_
_entity.id
_entity.type
_entity.pdbx_description
1 polymer ?
#
loop_
_entity_poly.entity_id
_entity_poly.type
_entity_poly.pdbx_seq_one_letter_code
_entity_poly.pdbx_strand_id
1 'polypeptide(L)'
;MATVSYPEFLPLPQRPSQNMTQDTGWQTTQPAVGPAIFTPFTTDLKTTWTLQWIFTLKQAEVFKSWLRSPTYCDRGRNWFQMRIDLGDTYGPQLQTLHFINMPVQTSKNGGVVTWTATVLSNGMSDYTEQYDDWIVGMDPGTEYLYDLLVTEVMPKYPWGNS
;
A
#
# COMPACT_ATOMS: atom_id res chain seq x y z
N MET A 1 8.77 -18.77 -1.92
CA MET A 1 7.41 -18.81 -1.40
C MET A 1 6.48 -18.15 -2.41
N ALA A 2 5.44 -18.85 -2.81
CA ALA A 2 4.54 -18.31 -3.82
C ALA A 2 3.72 -17.15 -3.25
N THR A 3 3.59 -16.10 -4.04
CA THR A 3 2.76 -14.95 -3.66
C THR A 3 1.34 -15.17 -4.17
N VAL A 4 0.37 -14.94 -3.31
CA VAL A 4 -1.04 -15.18 -3.58
C VAL A 4 -1.70 -13.88 -4.00
N SER A 5 -2.63 -13.95 -4.96
CA SER A 5 -3.38 -12.75 -5.36
C SER A 5 -4.66 -12.61 -4.56
N TYR A 6 -4.98 -11.36 -4.20
CA TYR A 6 -6.27 -11.04 -3.62
C TYR A 6 -7.36 -11.26 -4.68
N PRO A 7 -8.49 -11.89 -4.33
CA PRO A 7 -9.53 -12.17 -5.33
C PRO A 7 -10.07 -10.91 -5.99
N GLU A 8 -10.11 -10.90 -7.31
CA GLU A 8 -10.52 -9.70 -8.06
C GLU A 8 -12.00 -9.35 -7.86
N PHE A 9 -12.82 -10.35 -7.58
CA PHE A 9 -14.25 -10.12 -7.39
C PHE A 9 -14.62 -9.61 -6.00
N LEU A 10 -13.68 -9.58 -5.07
CA LEU A 10 -13.91 -8.97 -3.75
C LEU A 10 -13.60 -7.47 -3.82
N PRO A 11 -14.36 -6.64 -3.08
CA PRO A 11 -14.06 -5.22 -3.03
C PRO A 11 -12.71 -4.96 -2.38
N LEU A 12 -12.04 -3.91 -2.84
CA LEU A 12 -10.80 -3.46 -2.24
C LEU A 12 -11.07 -2.74 -0.92
N PRO A 13 -10.05 -2.57 -0.07
CA PRO A 13 -10.22 -1.79 1.16
C PRO A 13 -10.72 -0.39 0.87
N GLN A 14 -11.46 0.18 1.80
CA GLN A 14 -11.99 1.53 1.65
C GLN A 14 -10.86 2.55 1.63
N ARG A 15 -10.92 3.49 0.70
CA ARG A 15 -9.90 4.52 0.57
C ARG A 15 -9.69 5.34 1.85
N PRO A 16 -10.74 5.82 2.52
CA PRO A 16 -10.53 6.60 3.74
C PRO A 16 -9.83 5.86 4.87
N SER A 17 -9.80 4.53 4.81
CA SER A 17 -9.17 3.72 5.85
C SER A 17 -7.79 3.20 5.46
N GLN A 18 -7.29 3.54 4.27
CA GLN A 18 -5.96 3.07 3.83
C GLN A 18 -4.88 3.97 4.41
N ASN A 19 -4.70 3.89 5.72
CA ASN A 19 -3.70 4.68 6.43
C ASN A 19 -2.35 4.00 6.38
N MET A 20 -1.32 4.79 6.10
CA MET A 20 0.03 4.29 5.90
C MET A 20 0.97 4.84 6.98
N THR A 21 1.83 3.97 7.49
CA THR A 21 2.93 4.36 8.37
C THR A 21 4.20 3.71 7.82
N GLN A 22 5.25 4.49 7.69
CA GLN A 22 6.53 4.00 7.19
C GLN A 22 7.55 4.00 8.31
N ASP A 23 8.39 2.98 8.35
CA ASP A 23 9.44 2.89 9.35
C ASP A 23 10.44 4.01 9.19
N THR A 24 11.09 4.35 10.30
CA THR A 24 12.15 5.35 10.32
C THR A 24 13.46 4.71 9.91
N GLY A 25 14.12 5.30 8.92
CA GLY A 25 15.38 4.76 8.39
C GLY A 25 16.63 5.29 9.08
N TRP A 26 16.47 5.95 10.21
CA TRP A 26 17.62 6.50 10.94
C TRP A 26 17.49 6.23 12.42
N GLN A 27 18.63 6.23 13.10
CA GLN A 27 18.70 6.09 14.55
C GLN A 27 18.93 7.46 15.18
N THR A 28 18.16 7.75 16.22
CA THR A 28 18.30 9.02 16.95
C THR A 28 19.11 8.79 18.21
N THR A 29 20.14 9.61 18.41
CA THR A 29 20.95 9.58 19.63
C THR A 29 20.80 10.95 20.31
N GLN A 30 20.39 10.92 21.58
CA GLN A 30 20.24 12.14 22.37
C GLN A 30 21.44 12.25 23.33
N PRO A 31 22.44 13.10 23.03
CA PRO A 31 23.57 13.27 23.94
C PRO A 31 23.14 14.02 25.21
N ALA A 32 23.93 13.88 26.27
CA ALA A 32 23.66 14.58 27.53
C ALA A 32 23.65 16.09 27.35
N VAL A 33 24.47 16.60 26.43
CA VAL A 33 24.56 18.02 26.11
C VAL A 33 24.59 18.16 24.60
N GLY A 34 23.75 19.06 24.09
CA GLY A 34 23.74 19.36 22.66
C GLY A 34 22.51 18.80 21.96
N PRO A 35 22.38 19.04 20.64
CA PRO A 35 21.23 18.59 19.85
C PRO A 35 21.26 17.09 19.61
N ALA A 36 20.10 16.54 19.28
CA ALA A 36 19.98 15.13 18.91
C ALA A 36 20.77 14.84 17.63
N ILE A 37 21.32 13.64 17.57
CA ILE A 37 22.11 13.17 16.42
C ILE A 37 21.30 12.12 15.69
N PHE A 38 21.17 12.25 14.37
CA PHE A 38 20.43 11.31 13.52
C PHE A 38 21.41 10.59 12.61
N THR A 39 21.45 9.27 12.73
CA THR A 39 22.34 8.43 11.94
C THR A 39 21.54 7.52 11.03
N PRO A 40 21.61 7.68 9.70
CA PRO A 40 20.89 6.79 8.79
C PRO A 40 21.47 5.37 8.86
N PHE A 41 20.59 4.37 8.83
CA PHE A 41 21.04 2.98 8.85
C PHE A 41 20.40 2.11 7.77
N THR A 42 19.32 2.55 7.15
CA THR A 42 18.69 1.78 6.06
C THR A 42 17.88 2.69 5.15
N THR A 43 17.83 2.33 3.88
CA THR A 43 16.93 2.96 2.90
C THR A 43 15.76 2.05 2.55
N ASP A 44 15.81 0.79 3.01
CA ASP A 44 14.76 -0.20 2.76
C ASP A 44 13.74 -0.12 3.90
N LEU A 45 12.79 0.79 3.76
CA LEU A 45 11.83 1.11 4.80
C LEU A 45 10.57 0.26 4.63
N LYS A 46 10.15 -0.38 5.71
CA LYS A 46 8.91 -1.14 5.72
C LYS A 46 7.74 -0.20 5.89
N THR A 47 6.65 -0.52 5.21
CA THR A 47 5.44 0.28 5.25
C THR A 47 4.31 -0.54 5.85
N THR A 48 3.61 0.04 6.81
CA THR A 48 2.48 -0.59 7.49
C THR A 48 1.21 0.11 7.09
N TRP A 49 0.19 -0.68 6.73
CA TRP A 49 -1.11 -0.18 6.31
C TRP A 49 -2.19 -0.67 7.24
N THR A 50 -3.09 0.22 7.64
CA THR A 50 -4.32 -0.16 8.32
C THR A 50 -5.43 -0.12 7.30
N LEU A 51 -6.12 -1.26 7.13
CA LEU A 51 -7.11 -1.44 6.07
C LEU A 51 -8.46 -1.81 6.65
N GLN A 52 -9.51 -1.36 6.00
CA GLN A 52 -10.88 -1.70 6.37
C GLN A 52 -11.65 -2.11 5.12
N TRP A 53 -12.31 -3.25 5.20
CA TRP A 53 -13.16 -3.75 4.11
C TRP A 53 -14.61 -3.77 4.55
N ILE A 54 -15.50 -3.53 3.61
CA ILE A 54 -16.94 -3.73 3.80
C ILE A 54 -17.38 -4.77 2.79
N PHE A 55 -17.92 -5.87 3.29
CA PHE A 55 -18.36 -7.00 2.47
C PHE A 55 -19.84 -7.27 2.66
N THR A 56 -20.47 -7.83 1.62
CA THR A 56 -21.76 -8.51 1.81
C THR A 56 -21.49 -9.83 2.52
N LEU A 57 -22.55 -10.50 3.00
CA LEU A 57 -22.38 -11.78 3.69
C LEU A 57 -21.65 -12.82 2.82
N LYS A 58 -21.99 -12.84 1.53
CA LYS A 58 -21.37 -13.78 0.59
C LYS A 58 -19.89 -13.45 0.40
N GLN A 59 -19.57 -12.18 0.24
CA GLN A 59 -18.18 -11.74 0.07
C GLN A 59 -17.36 -12.01 1.33
N ALA A 60 -17.93 -11.82 2.51
CA ALA A 60 -17.26 -12.12 3.77
C ALA A 60 -16.92 -13.60 3.89
N GLU A 61 -17.84 -14.46 3.43
CA GLU A 61 -17.61 -15.91 3.42
C GLU A 61 -16.41 -16.26 2.54
N VAL A 62 -16.36 -15.68 1.33
CA VAL A 62 -15.24 -15.88 0.42
C VAL A 62 -13.92 -15.38 1.03
N PHE A 63 -13.96 -14.23 1.66
CA PHE A 63 -12.79 -13.64 2.30
C PHE A 63 -12.25 -14.55 3.40
N LYS A 64 -13.13 -15.09 4.24
CA LYS A 64 -12.72 -16.04 5.29
C LYS A 64 -12.08 -17.29 4.71
N SER A 65 -12.65 -17.81 3.63
CA SER A 65 -12.11 -19.01 2.99
C SER A 65 -10.73 -18.73 2.38
N TRP A 66 -10.57 -17.57 1.76
CA TRP A 66 -9.29 -17.14 1.21
C TRP A 66 -8.22 -17.03 2.31
N LEU A 67 -8.59 -16.50 3.47
CA LEU A 67 -7.66 -16.36 4.59
C LEU A 67 -7.22 -17.73 5.15
N ARG A 68 -8.14 -18.68 5.23
CA ARG A 68 -7.87 -19.97 5.87
C ARG A 68 -7.19 -20.97 4.96
N SER A 69 -7.45 -20.90 3.66
CA SER A 69 -6.99 -21.94 2.73
C SER A 69 -5.48 -21.97 2.63
N PRO A 70 -4.84 -23.14 2.77
CA PRO A 70 -3.40 -23.27 2.55
C PRO A 70 -2.97 -22.94 1.13
N THR A 71 -3.88 -23.04 0.17
CA THR A 71 -3.61 -22.67 -1.22
C THR A 71 -3.45 -21.16 -1.37
N TYR A 72 -4.09 -20.40 -0.50
CA TYR A 72 -4.07 -18.93 -0.54
C TYR A 72 -3.27 -18.39 0.63
N CYS A 73 -3.90 -17.69 1.57
CA CYS A 73 -3.17 -17.03 2.64
C CYS A 73 -2.66 -17.96 3.75
N ASP A 74 -3.16 -19.19 3.84
CA ASP A 74 -2.77 -20.15 4.87
C ASP A 74 -2.80 -19.52 6.26
N ARG A 75 -3.97 -19.04 6.66
CA ARG A 75 -4.20 -18.39 7.96
C ARG A 75 -3.31 -17.17 8.18
N GLY A 76 -3.06 -16.43 7.09
CA GLY A 76 -2.30 -15.20 7.15
C GLY A 76 -0.79 -15.37 7.12
N ARG A 77 -0.29 -16.57 6.86
CA ARG A 77 1.16 -16.85 6.84
C ARG A 77 1.83 -16.48 5.53
N ASN A 78 1.08 -16.43 4.43
CA ASN A 78 1.64 -16.20 3.11
C ASN A 78 1.55 -14.72 2.74
N TRP A 79 2.51 -14.27 1.93
CA TRP A 79 2.44 -12.96 1.31
C TRP A 79 1.37 -12.98 0.24
N PHE A 80 0.72 -11.85 0.04
CA PHE A 80 -0.30 -11.71 -0.99
C PHE A 80 -0.15 -10.38 -1.71
N GLN A 81 -0.74 -10.29 -2.89
CA GLN A 81 -0.75 -9.06 -3.68
C GLN A 81 -2.14 -8.47 -3.71
N MET A 82 -2.22 -7.17 -3.49
CA MET A 82 -3.48 -6.44 -3.50
C MET A 82 -3.21 -5.00 -3.91
N ARG A 83 -4.19 -4.37 -4.53
CA ARG A 83 -4.08 -2.97 -4.90
C ARG A 83 -4.39 -2.07 -3.71
N ILE A 84 -3.51 -1.11 -3.47
CA ILE A 84 -3.67 -0.12 -2.40
C ILE A 84 -3.46 1.26 -3.00
N ASP A 85 -4.28 2.21 -2.56
CA ASP A 85 -4.15 3.61 -2.97
C ASP A 85 -3.04 4.26 -2.16
N LEU A 86 -1.96 4.62 -2.82
CA LEU A 86 -0.80 5.24 -2.17
C LEU A 86 -0.99 6.74 -1.91
N GLY A 87 -2.10 7.30 -2.39
CA GLY A 87 -2.38 8.72 -2.18
C GLY A 87 -1.79 9.63 -3.25
N ASP A 88 -1.46 9.07 -4.40
CA ASP A 88 -0.93 9.85 -5.51
C ASP A 88 -1.91 9.87 -6.70
N THR A 89 -1.46 10.44 -7.81
CA THR A 89 -2.32 10.60 -9.00
C THR A 89 -2.58 9.31 -9.76
N TYR A 90 -1.80 8.26 -9.50
CA TYR A 90 -1.98 6.97 -10.18
C TYR A 90 -3.15 6.17 -9.65
N GLY A 91 -3.61 6.47 -8.41
CA GLY A 91 -4.65 5.69 -7.77
C GLY A 91 -4.12 4.35 -7.22
N PRO A 92 -4.96 3.33 -7.13
CA PRO A 92 -4.55 2.06 -6.53
C PRO A 92 -3.42 1.40 -7.31
N GLN A 93 -2.40 0.95 -6.60
CA GLN A 93 -1.24 0.26 -7.16
C GLN A 93 -1.08 -1.10 -6.48
N LEU A 94 -0.56 -2.07 -7.24
CA LEU A 94 -0.36 -3.43 -6.75
C LEU A 94 0.81 -3.47 -5.76
N GLN A 95 0.53 -3.95 -4.55
CA GLN A 95 1.54 -4.08 -3.50
C GLN A 95 1.60 -5.52 -3.00
N THR A 96 2.80 -5.97 -2.60
CA THR A 96 2.98 -7.26 -1.96
C THR A 96 2.92 -7.06 -0.44
N LEU A 97 1.98 -7.74 0.21
CA LEU A 97 1.62 -7.49 1.59
C LEU A 97 1.63 -8.76 2.42
N HIS A 98 1.77 -8.60 3.72
CA HIS A 98 1.66 -9.69 4.68
C HIS A 98 0.86 -9.19 5.87
N PHE A 99 -0.06 -10.01 6.38
CA PHE A 99 -0.81 -9.64 7.57
C PHE A 99 0.11 -9.64 8.78
N ILE A 100 0.03 -8.58 9.57
CA ILE A 100 0.72 -8.52 10.86
C ILE A 100 -0.07 -9.29 11.90
N ASN A 101 -1.38 -9.11 11.88
CA ASN A 101 -2.32 -9.83 12.72
C ASN A 101 -3.45 -10.36 11.87
N MET A 102 -4.16 -11.37 12.36
CA MET A 102 -5.34 -11.86 11.65
C MET A 102 -6.38 -10.77 11.52
N PRO A 103 -7.01 -10.65 10.35
CA PRO A 103 -8.13 -9.70 10.20
C PRO A 103 -9.24 -9.96 11.20
N VAL A 104 -9.85 -8.89 11.68
CA VAL A 104 -10.90 -8.94 12.69
C VAL A 104 -12.20 -8.42 12.09
N GLN A 105 -13.27 -9.15 12.34
CA GLN A 105 -14.61 -8.68 11.98
C GLN A 105 -15.06 -7.70 13.07
N THR A 106 -15.12 -6.42 12.72
CA THR A 106 -15.41 -5.37 13.69
C THR A 106 -16.88 -5.09 13.85
N SER A 107 -17.67 -5.33 12.82
CA SER A 107 -19.11 -5.14 12.92
C SER A 107 -19.87 -6.01 11.90
N LYS A 108 -21.10 -6.30 12.23
CA LYS A 108 -22.05 -6.96 11.35
C LYS A 108 -23.38 -6.26 11.49
N ASN A 109 -23.84 -5.67 10.41
CA ASN A 109 -25.06 -4.89 10.44
C ASN A 109 -25.95 -5.31 9.27
N GLY A 110 -26.92 -6.18 9.55
CA GLY A 110 -27.78 -6.73 8.52
C GLY A 110 -27.02 -7.55 7.51
N GLY A 111 -27.05 -7.16 6.26
CA GLY A 111 -26.34 -7.84 5.18
C GLY A 111 -24.92 -7.35 4.93
N VAL A 112 -24.36 -6.54 5.82
CA VAL A 112 -23.06 -5.92 5.63
C VAL A 112 -22.14 -6.26 6.79
N VAL A 113 -20.89 -6.63 6.45
CA VAL A 113 -19.88 -7.03 7.45
C VAL A 113 -18.63 -6.18 7.23
N THR A 114 -18.09 -5.63 8.31
CA THR A 114 -16.88 -4.82 8.27
C THR A 114 -15.70 -5.61 8.84
N TRP A 115 -14.60 -5.63 8.11
CA TRP A 115 -13.36 -6.28 8.53
C TRP A 115 -12.24 -5.26 8.58
N THR A 116 -11.37 -5.40 9.56
CA THR A 116 -10.21 -4.52 9.74
C THR A 116 -8.94 -5.36 9.90
N ALA A 117 -7.85 -4.91 9.30
CA ALA A 117 -6.57 -5.60 9.42
C ALA A 117 -5.42 -4.61 9.27
N THR A 118 -4.25 -5.02 9.78
CA THR A 118 -3.00 -4.30 9.57
C THR A 118 -2.08 -5.18 8.75
N VAL A 119 -1.52 -4.62 7.70
CA VAL A 119 -0.63 -5.35 6.77
C VAL A 119 0.71 -4.65 6.67
N LEU A 120 1.73 -5.41 6.30
CA LEU A 120 3.09 -4.93 6.15
C LEU A 120 3.51 -5.08 4.70
N SER A 121 4.15 -4.05 4.14
CA SER A 121 4.82 -4.11 2.86
C SER A 121 6.32 -3.97 3.08
N ASN A 122 7.10 -4.79 2.40
CA ASN A 122 8.56 -4.71 2.50
C ASN A 122 9.05 -3.70 1.46
N GLY A 123 8.96 -2.42 1.81
CA GLY A 123 9.20 -1.34 0.89
C GLY A 123 7.92 -0.94 0.17
N MET A 124 7.92 0.22 -0.45
CA MET A 124 6.77 0.74 -1.18
C MET A 124 7.06 0.73 -2.67
N SER A 125 6.22 0.03 -3.43
CA SER A 125 6.34 0.02 -4.88
C SER A 125 5.57 1.22 -5.43
N ASP A 126 6.29 2.24 -5.88
CA ASP A 126 5.71 3.48 -6.32
C ASP A 126 6.19 3.79 -7.75
N TYR A 127 5.25 4.06 -8.65
CA TYR A 127 5.58 4.35 -10.05
C TYR A 127 6.35 5.66 -10.22
N THR A 128 6.25 6.56 -9.26
CA THR A 128 6.88 7.89 -9.37
C THR A 128 8.26 7.95 -8.75
N GLU A 129 8.71 6.90 -8.08
CA GLU A 129 9.96 6.93 -7.32
C GLU A 129 11.16 7.38 -8.16
N GLN A 130 11.27 6.89 -9.37
CA GLN A 130 12.40 7.24 -10.26
C GLN A 130 12.38 8.69 -10.71
N TYR A 131 11.29 9.41 -10.47
CA TYR A 131 11.12 10.80 -10.86
C TYR A 131 11.03 11.74 -9.67
N ASP A 132 11.40 11.28 -8.48
CA ASP A 132 11.21 12.03 -7.23
C ASP A 132 11.84 13.43 -7.30
N ASP A 133 13.09 13.51 -7.74
CA ASP A 133 13.78 14.79 -7.81
C ASP A 133 13.09 15.76 -8.74
N TRP A 134 12.58 15.23 -9.83
CA TRP A 134 11.90 16.03 -10.84
C TRP A 134 10.55 16.53 -10.34
N ILE A 135 9.81 15.65 -9.67
CA ILE A 135 8.50 15.99 -9.12
C ILE A 135 8.62 17.06 -8.04
N VAL A 136 9.59 16.91 -7.14
CA VAL A 136 9.83 17.88 -6.06
C VAL A 136 10.21 19.24 -6.61
N GLY A 137 10.94 19.28 -7.72
CA GLY A 137 11.35 20.52 -8.35
C GLY A 137 10.23 21.28 -9.06
N MET A 138 9.04 20.68 -9.19
CA MET A 138 7.91 21.34 -9.84
C MET A 138 7.24 22.34 -8.90
N ASP A 139 6.89 23.49 -9.46
CA ASP A 139 6.07 24.47 -8.76
C ASP A 139 4.66 23.90 -8.61
N PRO A 140 3.98 24.10 -7.47
CA PRO A 140 2.60 23.66 -7.31
C PRO A 140 1.66 24.14 -8.41
N GLY A 141 1.98 25.28 -9.05
CA GLY A 141 1.18 25.77 -10.16
C GLY A 141 1.36 25.04 -11.46
N THR A 142 2.24 24.03 -11.50
CA THR A 142 2.55 23.28 -12.71
C THR A 142 2.02 21.83 -12.69
N GLU A 143 0.98 21.59 -11.93
CA GLU A 143 0.36 20.27 -11.90
C GLU A 143 -0.01 19.76 -13.30
N TYR A 144 -0.44 20.68 -14.14
CA TYR A 144 -0.76 20.37 -15.53
C TYR A 144 0.44 19.76 -16.25
N LEU A 145 1.63 20.31 -16.05
CA LEU A 145 2.85 19.79 -16.69
C LEU A 145 3.20 18.40 -16.17
N TYR A 146 2.96 18.16 -14.90
CA TYR A 146 3.17 16.84 -14.32
C TYR A 146 2.25 15.81 -14.96
N ASP A 147 0.97 16.14 -15.07
CA ASP A 147 0.02 15.26 -15.75
C ASP A 147 0.40 15.00 -17.19
N LEU A 148 0.87 16.03 -17.87
CA LEU A 148 1.31 15.90 -19.25
C LEU A 148 2.49 14.94 -19.36
N LEU A 149 3.45 15.05 -18.44
CA LEU A 149 4.60 14.15 -18.43
C LEU A 149 4.16 12.69 -18.22
N VAL A 150 3.30 12.45 -17.24
CA VAL A 150 2.89 11.10 -16.90
C VAL A 150 1.98 10.49 -17.96
N THR A 151 1.05 11.28 -18.51
CA THR A 151 0.03 10.74 -19.40
C THR A 151 0.43 10.80 -20.88
N GLU A 152 1.28 11.74 -21.28
CA GLU A 152 1.62 11.91 -22.68
C GLU A 152 3.09 11.68 -23.00
N VAL A 153 4.00 12.26 -22.20
CA VAL A 153 5.42 12.17 -22.50
C VAL A 153 5.96 10.80 -22.13
N MET A 154 5.69 10.35 -20.91
CA MET A 154 6.25 9.09 -20.43
C MET A 154 5.65 7.87 -21.11
N PRO A 155 4.35 7.80 -21.37
CA PRO A 155 3.79 6.67 -22.11
C PRO A 155 4.29 6.59 -23.56
N LYS A 156 4.66 7.70 -24.15
CA LYS A 156 5.16 7.71 -25.52
C LYS A 156 6.62 7.31 -25.62
N TYR A 157 7.34 7.47 -24.57
CA TYR A 157 8.75 7.18 -24.51
C TYR A 157 8.99 5.82 -23.89
N PRO A 158 9.78 4.94 -24.48
CA PRO A 158 10.58 5.10 -25.70
C PRO A 158 9.84 4.66 -26.96
N TRP A 159 8.54 4.63 -26.96
CA TRP A 159 7.79 4.08 -28.07
C TRP A 159 7.91 4.92 -29.34
N GLY A 160 8.14 6.19 -29.18
CA GLY A 160 8.32 7.05 -30.32
C GLY A 160 7.16 7.13 -31.26
N ASN A 161 5.99 6.66 -30.89
CA ASN A 161 4.85 6.78 -31.74
C ASN A 161 4.26 8.12 -31.65
N SER A 162 3.94 8.57 -32.69
CA SER A 162 3.33 9.89 -32.79
C SER A 162 1.87 9.75 -33.04
#